data_2a4bac2329faf0fdc7004353681e0451
#
_entry.id   2a4bac2329faf0fdc7004353681e0451
#
_cell.length_a   1.000
_cell.length_b   1.000
_cell.length_c   1.000
_cell.angle_alpha   90.00
_cell.angle_beta   90.00
_cell.angle_gamma   90.00
#
_symmetry.space_group_name_H-M   'P 1'
#
loop_
_entity.id
_entity.type
_entity.pdbx_description
1 polymer ?
#
loop_
_entity_poly.entity_id
_entity_poly.type
_entity_poly.pdbx_seq_one_letter_code
_entity_poly.pdbx_strand_id
1 'polypeptide(L)'
;MAAIKLGSTTLNVPRVVFGTATLGNLFVDLPDETKLEISRQWFEAGDTVVIDTAGKYGAGLALEVIGNNLRALKADPEKVIVSNKLGWKRVPLTSDEPTFEPGAWVGLKHDAVQCISYDGILECWKQGNELLGEGFTSQFLSVHDPDEYLAAATSEDDRACRMDDILGAYKALAELRDQGICQAIGVGSKDWKAIAEIDEKVKLDWVMLANSLTIYRHPQELLDFVESLHRRDVVVFNSAVFHAGYMVGGKSFDYRELDLSNADDREIADYRDRFFALCEKHSVKPAQACVEFALSPPGVASIALSSSKPERVTSNVLLANTKLPEAFWREAKELNLMARDYPFLG
;
A
#
# COMPACT_ATOMS: atom_id res chain seq x y z
N MET A 1 8.00 15.21 -12.40
CA MET A 1 8.00 13.74 -12.59
C MET A 1 6.98 13.38 -13.65
N ALA A 2 7.27 12.38 -14.50
CA ALA A 2 6.26 11.92 -15.47
C ALA A 2 5.10 11.29 -14.67
N ALA A 3 3.91 11.87 -14.82
CA ALA A 3 2.70 11.32 -14.24
C ALA A 3 2.12 10.26 -15.20
N ILE A 4 1.55 9.22 -14.68
CA ILE A 4 0.97 8.11 -15.43
C ILE A 4 -0.55 8.22 -15.33
N LYS A 5 -1.24 8.09 -16.46
CA LYS A 5 -2.70 8.12 -16.50
C LYS A 5 -3.26 6.92 -15.72
N LEU A 6 -4.23 7.17 -14.84
CA LEU A 6 -4.91 6.12 -14.09
C LEU A 6 -6.00 5.49 -14.96
N GLY A 7 -5.67 4.39 -15.61
CA GLY A 7 -6.60 3.60 -16.41
C GLY A 7 -7.43 4.42 -17.38
N SER A 8 -8.73 4.20 -17.40
CA SER A 8 -9.69 4.94 -18.23
C SER A 8 -10.09 6.31 -17.66
N THR A 9 -9.61 6.69 -16.47
CA THR A 9 -9.93 7.97 -15.82
C THR A 9 -9.20 9.14 -16.49
N THR A 10 -9.53 10.37 -16.12
CA THR A 10 -8.78 11.57 -16.53
C THR A 10 -7.60 11.91 -15.63
N LEU A 11 -7.39 11.10 -14.58
CA LEU A 11 -6.39 11.36 -13.54
C LEU A 11 -5.01 10.90 -13.96
N ASN A 12 -4.02 11.64 -13.50
CA ASN A 12 -2.62 11.27 -13.59
C ASN A 12 -2.07 11.05 -12.17
N VAL A 13 -1.36 9.95 -11.97
CA VAL A 13 -0.74 9.61 -10.69
C VAL A 13 0.79 9.73 -10.79
N PRO A 14 1.47 10.27 -9.77
CA PRO A 14 2.92 10.32 -9.74
C PRO A 14 3.49 8.91 -9.50
N ARG A 15 4.78 8.73 -9.77
CA ARG A 15 5.50 7.46 -9.52
C ARG A 15 5.53 7.06 -8.04
N VAL A 16 5.38 8.02 -7.12
CA VAL A 16 5.34 7.77 -5.67
C VAL A 16 4.03 8.27 -5.10
N VAL A 17 3.37 7.39 -4.37
CA VAL A 17 2.20 7.66 -3.53
C VAL A 17 2.64 7.65 -2.08
N PHE A 18 2.20 8.60 -1.29
CA PHE A 18 2.61 8.72 0.10
C PHE A 18 1.75 7.84 1.00
N GLY A 19 2.34 6.73 1.48
CA GLY A 19 1.71 5.85 2.46
C GLY A 19 1.69 6.48 3.85
N THR A 20 0.64 6.24 4.61
CA THR A 20 0.36 6.96 5.87
C THR A 20 0.20 6.06 7.09
N ALA A 21 0.55 4.79 7.03
CA ALA A 21 0.47 3.91 8.19
C ALA A 21 1.25 4.46 9.40
N THR A 22 2.40 5.13 9.17
CA THR A 22 3.19 5.77 10.24
C THR A 22 2.48 6.97 10.89
N LEU A 23 1.58 7.66 10.17
CA LEU A 23 0.75 8.72 10.77
C LEU A 23 -0.36 8.14 11.66
N GLY A 24 -0.71 6.87 11.48
CA GLY A 24 -1.57 6.08 12.35
C GLY A 24 -0.83 5.40 13.49
N ASN A 25 0.43 5.77 13.76
CA ASN A 25 1.25 5.21 14.82
C ASN A 25 1.62 3.72 14.62
N LEU A 26 1.86 3.28 13.38
CA LEU A 26 2.40 1.95 13.13
C LEU A 26 3.79 1.82 13.76
N PHE A 27 3.95 0.91 14.71
CA PHE A 27 5.15 0.58 15.51
C PHE A 27 5.73 1.70 16.37
N VAL A 28 5.33 2.94 16.19
CA VAL A 28 5.85 4.08 16.95
C VAL A 28 4.81 5.19 17.08
N ASP A 29 4.66 5.72 18.28
CA ASP A 29 3.88 6.93 18.51
C ASP A 29 4.72 8.15 18.11
N LEU A 30 4.45 8.68 16.92
CA LEU A 30 5.16 9.84 16.39
C LEU A 30 4.57 11.14 16.97
N PRO A 31 5.42 12.10 17.38
CA PRO A 31 4.96 13.45 17.75
C PRO A 31 4.19 14.14 16.60
N ASP A 32 3.18 14.94 16.95
CA ASP A 32 2.36 15.63 15.95
C ASP A 32 3.17 16.58 15.06
N GLU A 33 4.21 17.22 15.60
CA GLU A 33 5.13 18.07 14.84
C GLU A 33 5.88 17.26 13.78
N THR A 34 6.29 16.02 14.11
CA THR A 34 6.94 15.12 13.15
C THR A 34 5.97 14.69 12.05
N LYS A 35 4.73 14.37 12.42
CA LYS A 35 3.68 14.01 11.44
C LYS A 35 3.36 15.19 10.52
N LEU A 36 3.30 16.42 11.06
CA LEU A 36 3.08 17.63 10.27
C LEU A 36 4.25 17.88 9.31
N GLU A 37 5.50 17.70 9.76
CA GLU A 37 6.67 17.88 8.92
C GLU A 37 6.75 16.84 7.80
N ILE A 38 6.40 15.57 8.07
CA ILE A 38 6.25 14.54 7.03
C ILE A 38 5.26 15.01 5.96
N SER A 39 4.10 15.53 6.37
CA SER A 39 3.08 16.02 5.44
C SER A 39 3.55 17.27 4.66
N ARG A 40 4.34 18.15 5.27
CA ARG A 40 4.96 19.30 4.58
C ARG A 40 5.88 18.86 3.47
N GLN A 41 6.71 17.85 3.71
CA GLN A 41 7.66 17.31 2.75
C GLN A 41 6.97 16.68 1.51
N TRP A 42 5.71 16.26 1.59
CA TRP A 42 4.98 15.78 0.41
C TRP A 42 4.83 16.89 -0.66
N PHE A 43 4.56 18.13 -0.23
CA PHE A 43 4.37 19.27 -1.13
C PHE A 43 5.70 19.82 -1.67
N GLU A 44 6.81 19.54 -0.99
CA GLU A 44 8.15 19.86 -1.50
C GLU A 44 8.61 18.84 -2.55
N ALA A 45 8.06 17.63 -2.51
CA ALA A 45 8.43 16.53 -3.39
C ALA A 45 7.70 16.53 -4.76
N GLY A 46 6.57 17.25 -4.89
CA GLY A 46 5.82 17.30 -6.16
C GLY A 46 4.62 18.24 -6.15
N ASP A 47 4.14 18.59 -7.34
CA ASP A 47 3.01 19.52 -7.53
C ASP A 47 1.66 18.88 -7.22
N THR A 48 1.51 17.57 -7.41
CA THR A 48 0.33 16.79 -7.06
C THR A 48 0.72 15.76 -6.02
N VAL A 49 0.01 15.78 -4.90
CA VAL A 49 0.23 14.88 -3.76
C VAL A 49 -0.85 13.81 -3.78
N VAL A 50 -0.45 12.55 -3.95
CA VAL A 50 -1.35 11.40 -3.80
C VAL A 50 -1.04 10.71 -2.48
N ILE A 51 -2.06 10.63 -1.62
CA ILE A 51 -1.96 10.12 -0.25
C ILE A 51 -2.72 8.80 -0.18
N ASP A 52 -2.03 7.72 0.20
CA ASP A 52 -2.64 6.42 0.45
C ASP A 52 -2.87 6.22 1.94
N THR A 53 -4.12 6.00 2.32
CA THR A 53 -4.55 5.85 3.72
C THR A 53 -5.63 4.79 3.86
N ALA A 54 -6.05 4.52 5.10
CA ALA A 54 -7.09 3.55 5.41
C ALA A 54 -7.76 3.84 6.76
N GLY A 55 -9.03 3.44 6.88
CA GLY A 55 -9.71 3.40 8.18
C GLY A 55 -9.03 2.48 9.19
N LYS A 56 -8.35 1.41 8.73
CA LYS A 56 -7.52 0.52 9.55
C LYS A 56 -6.32 1.23 10.19
N TYR A 57 -5.72 2.22 9.51
CA TYR A 57 -4.46 2.83 9.95
C TYR A 57 -4.63 3.62 11.23
N GLY A 58 -4.24 2.99 12.35
CA GLY A 58 -4.43 3.53 13.69
C GLY A 58 -5.89 3.75 14.05
N ALA A 59 -6.79 2.85 13.62
CA ALA A 59 -8.24 3.01 13.82
C ALA A 59 -8.74 4.38 13.33
N GLY A 60 -8.31 4.80 12.13
CA GLY A 60 -8.66 6.08 11.52
C GLY A 60 -7.83 7.29 12.00
N LEU A 61 -6.86 7.10 12.91
CA LEU A 61 -5.96 8.19 13.34
C LEU A 61 -5.21 8.80 12.15
N ALA A 62 -4.76 7.99 11.19
CA ALA A 62 -4.08 8.50 10.00
C ALA A 62 -4.95 9.48 9.21
N LEU A 63 -6.24 9.18 9.01
CA LEU A 63 -7.19 10.07 8.32
C LEU A 63 -7.36 11.40 9.05
N GLU A 64 -7.52 11.35 10.36
CA GLU A 64 -7.66 12.54 11.21
C GLU A 64 -6.40 13.43 11.16
N VAL A 65 -5.22 12.81 11.28
CA VAL A 65 -3.93 13.50 11.17
C VAL A 65 -3.75 14.13 9.78
N ILE A 66 -4.06 13.39 8.70
CA ILE A 66 -3.99 13.92 7.34
C ILE A 66 -4.84 15.17 7.20
N GLY A 67 -6.12 15.09 7.59
CA GLY A 67 -7.04 16.23 7.47
C GLY A 67 -6.56 17.45 8.27
N ASN A 68 -6.10 17.25 9.51
CA ASN A 68 -5.54 18.32 10.35
C ASN A 68 -4.28 18.94 9.73
N ASN A 69 -3.36 18.11 9.22
CA ASN A 69 -2.12 18.59 8.62
C ASN A 69 -2.37 19.36 7.32
N LEU A 70 -3.26 18.85 6.44
CA LEU A 70 -3.60 19.54 5.20
C LEU A 70 -4.20 20.92 5.45
N ARG A 71 -5.10 21.05 6.44
CA ARG A 71 -5.64 22.35 6.86
C ARG A 71 -4.58 23.28 7.47
N ALA A 72 -3.72 22.76 8.36
CA ALA A 72 -2.63 23.52 8.96
C ALA A 72 -1.64 24.05 7.93
N LEU A 73 -1.37 23.26 6.88
CA LEU A 73 -0.51 23.62 5.75
C LEU A 73 -1.20 24.51 4.72
N LYS A 74 -2.52 24.75 4.86
CA LYS A 74 -3.35 25.44 3.86
C LYS A 74 -3.21 24.83 2.47
N ALA A 75 -3.18 23.49 2.43
CA ALA A 75 -3.02 22.73 1.19
C ALA A 75 -4.17 23.04 0.23
N ASP A 76 -3.84 23.18 -1.05
CA ASP A 76 -4.80 23.34 -2.13
C ASP A 76 -5.49 21.99 -2.42
N PRO A 77 -6.82 21.85 -2.20
CA PRO A 77 -7.52 20.60 -2.44
C PRO A 77 -7.41 20.08 -3.88
N GLU A 78 -7.21 20.96 -4.88
CA GLU A 78 -7.04 20.55 -6.27
C GLU A 78 -5.70 19.85 -6.54
N LYS A 79 -4.73 20.01 -5.62
CA LYS A 79 -3.42 19.38 -5.69
C LYS A 79 -3.29 18.11 -4.84
N VAL A 80 -4.35 17.72 -4.14
CA VAL A 80 -4.36 16.58 -3.22
C VAL A 80 -5.35 15.53 -3.69
N ILE A 81 -4.88 14.32 -3.86
CA ILE A 81 -5.70 13.13 -4.10
C ILE A 81 -5.58 12.21 -2.90
N VAL A 82 -6.70 11.90 -2.25
CA VAL A 82 -6.75 10.97 -1.14
C VAL A 82 -7.30 9.62 -1.62
N SER A 83 -6.49 8.58 -1.50
CA SER A 83 -6.87 7.19 -1.67
C SER A 83 -7.17 6.59 -0.30
N ASN A 84 -8.44 6.25 -0.04
CA ASN A 84 -8.87 5.67 1.23
C ASN A 84 -9.30 4.22 1.03
N LYS A 85 -8.62 3.31 1.73
CA LYS A 85 -8.99 1.90 1.78
C LYS A 85 -10.05 1.70 2.86
N LEU A 86 -11.23 1.23 2.47
CA LEU A 86 -12.43 1.05 3.27
C LEU A 86 -12.59 -0.41 3.72
N GLY A 87 -13.50 -0.65 4.65
CA GLY A 87 -13.78 -1.99 5.19
C GLY A 87 -13.33 -2.14 6.65
N TRP A 88 -12.77 -1.09 7.22
CA TRP A 88 -12.44 -1.00 8.65
C TRP A 88 -13.04 0.27 9.23
N LYS A 89 -13.87 0.09 10.25
CA LYS A 89 -14.60 1.16 10.92
C LYS A 89 -14.02 1.41 12.31
N ARG A 90 -13.73 2.68 12.63
CA ARG A 90 -13.37 3.12 13.98
C ARG A 90 -14.52 2.87 14.94
N VAL A 91 -14.21 2.29 16.09
CA VAL A 91 -15.13 2.08 17.22
C VAL A 91 -14.45 2.51 18.53
N PRO A 92 -15.19 2.68 19.65
CA PRO A 92 -14.58 2.93 20.95
C PRO A 92 -13.62 1.82 21.35
N LEU A 93 -12.45 2.17 21.88
CA LEU A 93 -11.54 1.21 22.52
C LEU A 93 -12.13 0.80 23.89
N THR A 94 -12.40 -0.48 24.08
CA THR A 94 -12.99 -1.04 25.30
C THR A 94 -12.04 -1.98 26.06
N SER A 95 -10.81 -2.15 25.54
CA SER A 95 -9.73 -2.98 26.10
C SER A 95 -8.48 -2.13 26.28
N ASP A 96 -7.45 -2.67 26.94
CA ASP A 96 -6.18 -1.96 27.16
C ASP A 96 -5.42 -1.72 25.85
N GLU A 97 -5.63 -2.58 24.85
CA GLU A 97 -5.03 -2.49 23.52
C GLU A 97 -6.08 -2.73 22.43
N PRO A 98 -5.85 -2.23 21.19
CA PRO A 98 -6.70 -2.53 20.05
C PRO A 98 -6.82 -4.01 19.77
N THR A 99 -7.99 -4.45 19.32
CA THR A 99 -8.26 -5.88 19.04
C THR A 99 -7.75 -6.33 17.66
N PHE A 100 -7.42 -5.38 16.78
CA PHE A 100 -6.86 -5.65 15.46
C PHE A 100 -5.33 -5.47 15.46
N GLU A 101 -4.62 -6.36 14.78
CA GLU A 101 -3.15 -6.35 14.65
C GLU A 101 -2.42 -6.08 15.99
N PRO A 102 -2.54 -6.97 16.99
CA PRO A 102 -1.99 -6.74 18.33
C PRO A 102 -0.50 -6.38 18.31
N GLY A 103 -0.13 -5.34 19.05
CA GLY A 103 1.26 -4.87 19.16
C GLY A 103 1.77 -4.05 17.95
N ALA A 104 1.02 -3.91 16.86
CA ALA A 104 1.45 -3.13 15.70
C ALA A 104 1.16 -1.63 15.86
N TRP A 105 0.08 -1.25 16.52
CA TRP A 105 -0.40 0.12 16.63
C TRP A 105 -0.19 0.68 18.04
N VAL A 106 0.47 1.83 18.16
CA VAL A 106 0.91 2.37 19.45
C VAL A 106 0.08 3.58 19.86
N GLY A 107 -0.34 3.61 21.14
CA GLY A 107 -0.97 4.79 21.75
C GLY A 107 -2.36 5.14 21.19
N LEU A 108 -3.10 4.17 20.67
CA LEU A 108 -4.42 4.40 20.09
C LEU A 108 -5.46 4.69 21.18
N LYS A 109 -6.43 5.54 20.85
CA LYS A 109 -7.60 5.85 21.68
C LYS A 109 -8.87 5.17 21.18
N HIS A 110 -8.80 4.51 20.04
CA HIS A 110 -9.91 3.83 19.37
C HIS A 110 -9.49 2.44 18.93
N ASP A 111 -10.48 1.61 18.70
CA ASP A 111 -10.35 0.30 18.06
C ASP A 111 -10.91 0.36 16.63
N ALA A 112 -10.69 -0.69 15.86
CA ALA A 112 -11.26 -0.83 14.52
C ALA A 112 -11.82 -2.23 14.32
N VAL A 113 -12.96 -2.32 13.65
CA VAL A 113 -13.61 -3.57 13.30
C VAL A 113 -13.79 -3.68 11.79
N GLN A 114 -13.69 -4.90 11.25
CA GLN A 114 -14.00 -5.13 9.85
C GLN A 114 -15.49 -4.90 9.59
N CYS A 115 -15.78 -4.19 8.51
CA CYS A 115 -17.12 -3.79 8.11
C CYS A 115 -17.24 -3.83 6.58
N ILE A 116 -17.01 -5.03 5.99
CA ILE A 116 -17.02 -5.27 4.55
C ILE A 116 -18.42 -5.80 4.19
N SER A 117 -19.26 -4.93 3.66
CA SER A 117 -20.57 -5.20 3.08
C SER A 117 -21.03 -3.96 2.32
N TYR A 118 -22.18 -4.00 1.66
CA TYR A 118 -22.75 -2.82 1.00
C TYR A 118 -22.91 -1.64 1.97
N ASP A 119 -23.60 -1.83 3.08
CA ASP A 119 -23.83 -0.76 4.07
C ASP A 119 -22.56 -0.42 4.83
N GLY A 120 -21.75 -1.43 5.19
CA GLY A 120 -20.49 -1.25 5.92
C GLY A 120 -19.48 -0.39 5.16
N ILE A 121 -19.37 -0.55 3.84
CA ILE A 121 -18.49 0.28 3.02
C ILE A 121 -18.96 1.75 3.00
N LEU A 122 -20.27 1.99 2.89
CA LEU A 122 -20.82 3.35 2.95
C LEU A 122 -20.60 4.00 4.31
N GLU A 123 -20.73 3.24 5.41
CA GLU A 123 -20.39 3.72 6.76
C GLU A 123 -18.90 4.06 6.89
N CYS A 124 -18.01 3.20 6.39
CA CYS A 124 -16.56 3.44 6.39
C CYS A 124 -16.20 4.67 5.55
N TRP A 125 -16.80 4.84 4.37
CA TRP A 125 -16.60 6.00 3.52
C TRP A 125 -17.04 7.30 4.21
N LYS A 126 -18.23 7.30 4.81
CA LYS A 126 -18.75 8.45 5.56
C LYS A 126 -17.84 8.81 6.72
N GLN A 127 -17.52 7.84 7.57
CA GLN A 127 -16.63 8.06 8.72
C GLN A 127 -15.25 8.53 8.28
N GLY A 128 -14.69 7.96 7.20
CA GLY A 128 -13.39 8.36 6.68
C GLY A 128 -13.35 9.83 6.24
N ASN A 129 -14.41 10.32 5.58
CA ASN A 129 -14.52 11.73 5.20
C ASN A 129 -14.79 12.64 6.41
N GLU A 130 -15.55 12.19 7.42
CA GLU A 130 -15.71 12.90 8.70
C GLU A 130 -14.36 13.08 9.42
N LEU A 131 -13.51 12.05 9.42
CA LEU A 131 -12.17 12.10 10.01
C LEU A 131 -11.21 13.02 9.24
N LEU A 132 -11.25 13.01 7.92
CA LEU A 132 -10.52 13.98 7.09
C LEU A 132 -10.97 15.41 7.37
N GLY A 133 -12.25 15.60 7.64
CA GLY A 133 -12.84 16.91 7.95
C GLY A 133 -13.01 17.82 6.73
N GLU A 134 -13.41 19.05 6.97
CA GLU A 134 -13.76 20.01 5.91
C GLU A 134 -12.63 20.24 4.90
N GLY A 135 -13.03 20.39 3.63
CA GLY A 135 -12.17 20.76 2.51
C GLY A 135 -11.51 19.59 1.80
N PHE A 136 -11.55 18.37 2.36
CA PHE A 136 -10.93 17.20 1.76
C PHE A 136 -11.88 15.99 1.79
N THR A 137 -11.89 15.25 0.69
CA THR A 137 -12.66 14.00 0.56
C THR A 137 -11.81 12.95 -0.14
N SER A 138 -12.17 11.68 0.01
CA SER A 138 -11.47 10.59 -0.66
C SER A 138 -11.93 10.49 -2.12
N GLN A 139 -11.00 10.63 -3.05
CA GLN A 139 -11.27 10.52 -4.49
C GLN A 139 -11.06 9.09 -5.02
N PHE A 140 -10.11 8.33 -4.45
CA PHE A 140 -9.94 6.92 -4.75
C PHE A 140 -10.47 6.10 -3.58
N LEU A 141 -11.27 5.10 -3.88
CA LEU A 141 -11.84 4.20 -2.89
C LEU A 141 -11.48 2.76 -3.21
N SER A 142 -11.23 1.96 -2.18
CA SER A 142 -10.96 0.52 -2.35
C SER A 142 -11.45 -0.28 -1.17
N VAL A 143 -11.63 -1.58 -1.36
CA VAL A 143 -11.78 -2.53 -0.25
C VAL A 143 -10.39 -2.88 0.27
N HIS A 144 -10.21 -2.83 1.60
CA HIS A 144 -8.95 -3.09 2.29
C HIS A 144 -8.91 -4.49 2.86
N ASP A 145 -7.84 -5.22 2.55
CA ASP A 145 -7.54 -6.56 3.06
C ASP A 145 -8.73 -7.54 2.93
N PRO A 146 -9.37 -7.65 1.73
CA PRO A 146 -10.42 -8.64 1.52
C PRO A 146 -9.90 -10.09 1.66
N ASP A 147 -8.61 -10.31 1.46
CA ASP A 147 -7.93 -11.57 1.71
C ASP A 147 -7.99 -11.98 3.19
N GLU A 148 -7.75 -11.05 4.13
CA GLU A 148 -7.88 -11.30 5.56
C GLU A 148 -9.35 -11.64 5.92
N TYR A 149 -10.31 -10.95 5.29
CA TYR A 149 -11.73 -11.19 5.50
C TYR A 149 -12.14 -12.59 5.01
N LEU A 150 -11.68 -13.00 3.83
CA LEU A 150 -11.92 -14.33 3.28
C LEU A 150 -11.21 -15.44 4.07
N ALA A 151 -9.96 -15.19 4.51
CA ALA A 151 -9.18 -16.16 5.28
C ALA A 151 -9.76 -16.43 6.68
N ALA A 152 -10.53 -15.50 7.24
CA ALA A 152 -11.23 -15.70 8.51
C ALA A 152 -12.50 -16.56 8.41
N ALA A 153 -12.84 -17.08 7.21
CA ALA A 153 -13.98 -17.97 7.03
C ALA A 153 -13.79 -19.32 7.74
N THR A 154 -14.86 -19.82 8.34
CA THR A 154 -14.86 -21.07 9.12
C THR A 154 -15.37 -22.27 8.33
N SER A 155 -15.92 -22.03 7.14
CA SER A 155 -16.41 -23.03 6.18
C SER A 155 -16.45 -22.48 4.76
N GLU A 156 -16.64 -23.36 3.77
CA GLU A 156 -16.85 -22.92 2.37
C GLU A 156 -18.09 -22.04 2.21
N ASP A 157 -19.20 -22.37 2.90
CA ASP A 157 -20.41 -21.57 2.88
C ASP A 157 -20.18 -20.18 3.50
N ASP A 158 -19.44 -20.09 4.63
CA ASP A 158 -19.03 -18.82 5.24
C ASP A 158 -18.14 -18.02 4.29
N ARG A 159 -17.18 -18.68 3.61
CA ARG A 159 -16.34 -18.02 2.61
C ARG A 159 -17.16 -17.47 1.44
N ALA A 160 -18.15 -18.21 0.98
CA ALA A 160 -19.06 -17.76 -0.08
C ALA A 160 -19.89 -16.54 0.39
N CYS A 161 -20.45 -16.55 1.61
CA CYS A 161 -21.13 -15.39 2.18
C CYS A 161 -20.21 -14.16 2.28
N ARG A 162 -18.95 -14.34 2.71
CA ARG A 162 -17.98 -13.25 2.78
C ARG A 162 -17.62 -12.70 1.39
N MET A 163 -17.56 -13.54 0.37
CA MET A 163 -17.38 -13.09 -1.00
C MET A 163 -18.60 -12.26 -1.46
N ASP A 164 -19.81 -12.68 -1.13
CA ASP A 164 -21.04 -11.91 -1.43
C ASP A 164 -21.03 -10.55 -0.72
N ASP A 165 -20.54 -10.47 0.52
CA ASP A 165 -20.33 -9.21 1.23
C ASP A 165 -19.35 -8.30 0.49
N ILE A 166 -18.21 -8.84 0.02
CA ILE A 166 -17.23 -8.10 -0.78
C ILE A 166 -17.87 -7.59 -2.08
N LEU A 167 -18.63 -8.41 -2.77
CA LEU A 167 -19.34 -8.00 -4.00
C LEU A 167 -20.39 -6.92 -3.71
N GLY A 168 -21.08 -7.02 -2.56
CA GLY A 168 -21.97 -5.98 -2.05
C GLY A 168 -21.24 -4.65 -1.81
N ALA A 169 -20.04 -4.71 -1.19
CA ALA A 169 -19.18 -3.55 -0.99
C ALA A 169 -18.79 -2.89 -2.33
N TYR A 170 -18.41 -3.67 -3.33
CA TYR A 170 -18.08 -3.13 -4.66
C TYR A 170 -19.30 -2.55 -5.40
N LYS A 171 -20.49 -3.10 -5.17
CA LYS A 171 -21.73 -2.48 -5.68
C LYS A 171 -21.90 -1.06 -5.14
N ALA A 172 -21.70 -0.86 -3.83
CA ALA A 172 -21.76 0.47 -3.22
C ALA A 172 -20.66 1.40 -3.77
N LEU A 173 -19.43 0.91 -3.93
CA LEU A 173 -18.34 1.69 -4.52
C LEU A 173 -18.62 2.10 -5.97
N ALA A 174 -19.18 1.20 -6.77
CA ALA A 174 -19.57 1.51 -8.15
C ALA A 174 -20.65 2.59 -8.20
N GLU A 175 -21.64 2.54 -7.32
CA GLU A 175 -22.67 3.57 -7.21
C GLU A 175 -22.10 4.94 -6.81
N LEU A 176 -21.13 4.99 -5.89
CA LEU A 176 -20.41 6.23 -5.55
C LEU A 176 -19.62 6.79 -6.75
N ARG A 177 -18.98 5.92 -7.52
CA ARG A 177 -18.26 6.33 -8.74
C ARG A 177 -19.22 6.84 -9.82
N ASP A 178 -20.30 6.12 -10.07
CA ASP A 178 -21.29 6.48 -11.10
C ASP A 178 -22.01 7.81 -10.77
N GLN A 179 -22.12 8.15 -9.48
CA GLN A 179 -22.59 9.45 -9.00
C GLN A 179 -21.52 10.56 -9.06
N GLY A 180 -20.27 10.24 -9.44
CA GLY A 180 -19.17 11.18 -9.45
C GLY A 180 -18.63 11.57 -8.07
N ILE A 181 -19.01 10.84 -7.02
CA ILE A 181 -18.55 11.08 -5.64
C ILE A 181 -17.10 10.63 -5.46
N CYS A 182 -16.71 9.53 -6.08
CA CYS A 182 -15.32 9.15 -6.22
C CYS A 182 -14.94 9.01 -7.71
N GLN A 183 -13.64 8.99 -7.98
CA GLN A 183 -13.13 9.02 -9.36
C GLN A 183 -12.63 7.64 -9.81
N ALA A 184 -12.22 6.79 -8.86
CA ALA A 184 -11.69 5.46 -9.15
C ALA A 184 -11.96 4.50 -8.00
N ILE A 185 -12.22 3.22 -8.33
CA ILE A 185 -12.40 2.16 -7.36
C ILE A 185 -11.36 1.06 -7.55
N GLY A 186 -10.88 0.49 -6.45
CA GLY A 186 -9.81 -0.50 -6.48
C GLY A 186 -9.86 -1.49 -5.33
N VAL A 187 -8.75 -2.19 -5.13
CA VAL A 187 -8.53 -3.14 -4.05
C VAL A 187 -7.11 -3.01 -3.51
N GLY A 188 -6.92 -3.13 -2.20
CA GLY A 188 -5.61 -3.24 -1.58
C GLY A 188 -5.50 -4.50 -0.74
N SER A 189 -4.54 -5.40 -1.07
CA SER A 189 -4.42 -6.71 -0.44
C SER A 189 -2.98 -7.21 -0.46
N LYS A 190 -2.65 -8.09 0.50
CA LYS A 190 -1.38 -8.82 0.57
C LYS A 190 -1.41 -10.07 -0.30
N ASP A 191 -2.56 -10.74 -0.39
CA ASP A 191 -2.74 -11.89 -1.26
C ASP A 191 -3.28 -11.46 -2.64
N TRP A 192 -2.39 -11.47 -3.63
CA TRP A 192 -2.76 -11.14 -5.01
C TRP A 192 -3.77 -12.13 -5.62
N LYS A 193 -3.88 -13.36 -5.11
CA LYS A 193 -4.87 -14.34 -5.59
C LYS A 193 -6.28 -13.92 -5.20
N ALA A 194 -6.46 -13.37 -4.01
CA ALA A 194 -7.73 -12.77 -3.62
C ALA A 194 -8.09 -11.56 -4.50
N ILE A 195 -7.09 -10.74 -4.87
CA ILE A 195 -7.29 -9.66 -5.85
C ILE A 195 -7.76 -10.23 -7.19
N ALA A 196 -7.11 -11.28 -7.70
CA ALA A 196 -7.46 -11.91 -8.97
C ALA A 196 -8.90 -12.48 -8.95
N GLU A 197 -9.30 -13.16 -7.87
CA GLU A 197 -10.66 -13.67 -7.71
C GLU A 197 -11.73 -12.56 -7.72
N ILE A 198 -11.43 -11.41 -7.11
CA ILE A 198 -12.31 -10.24 -7.09
C ILE A 198 -12.37 -9.60 -8.48
N ASP A 199 -11.22 -9.44 -9.14
CA ASP A 199 -11.09 -8.82 -10.46
C ASP A 199 -11.85 -9.59 -11.57
N GLU A 200 -12.04 -10.91 -11.41
CA GLU A 200 -12.91 -11.70 -12.29
C GLU A 200 -14.40 -11.32 -12.18
N LYS A 201 -14.82 -10.74 -11.05
CA LYS A 201 -16.22 -10.47 -10.72
C LYS A 201 -16.56 -8.98 -10.73
N VAL A 202 -15.56 -8.11 -10.59
CA VAL A 202 -15.73 -6.66 -10.42
C VAL A 202 -14.82 -5.90 -11.40
N LYS A 203 -15.35 -4.85 -12.01
CA LYS A 203 -14.54 -3.95 -12.83
C LYS A 203 -13.78 -2.97 -11.92
N LEU A 204 -12.48 -3.23 -11.73
CA LEU A 204 -11.56 -2.37 -11.00
C LEU A 204 -10.88 -1.34 -11.93
N ASP A 205 -10.61 -0.15 -11.41
CA ASP A 205 -9.79 0.87 -12.09
C ASP A 205 -8.30 0.72 -11.71
N TRP A 206 -8.04 0.21 -10.50
CA TRP A 206 -6.68 0.00 -9.99
C TRP A 206 -6.63 -1.10 -8.93
N VAL A 207 -5.43 -1.65 -8.73
CA VAL A 207 -5.12 -2.59 -7.65
C VAL A 207 -3.88 -2.15 -6.89
N MET A 208 -3.80 -2.43 -5.59
CA MET A 208 -2.59 -2.27 -4.80
C MET A 208 -2.11 -3.63 -4.32
N LEU A 209 -0.93 -4.01 -4.78
CA LEU A 209 -0.22 -5.21 -4.35
C LEU A 209 0.67 -4.86 -3.15
N ALA A 210 0.44 -5.52 -2.00
CA ALA A 210 1.28 -5.34 -0.83
C ALA A 210 2.10 -6.60 -0.55
N ASN A 211 3.41 -6.47 -0.31
CA ASN A 211 4.36 -7.55 0.01
C ASN A 211 4.50 -8.67 -1.05
N SER A 212 3.72 -8.67 -2.13
CA SER A 212 3.63 -9.79 -3.09
C SER A 212 4.45 -9.59 -4.35
N LEU A 213 4.67 -8.35 -4.81
CA LEU A 213 5.49 -8.02 -5.97
C LEU A 213 6.78 -7.31 -5.53
N THR A 214 7.77 -8.08 -5.13
CA THR A 214 9.05 -7.56 -4.58
C THR A 214 10.23 -8.31 -5.19
N ILE A 215 11.45 -7.77 -5.07
CA ILE A 215 12.65 -8.47 -5.53
C ILE A 215 12.82 -9.85 -4.87
N TYR A 216 12.35 -10.01 -3.65
CA TYR A 216 12.35 -11.29 -2.94
C TYR A 216 11.23 -12.23 -3.39
N ARG A 217 10.05 -11.69 -3.71
CA ARG A 217 8.83 -12.47 -4.04
C ARG A 217 8.20 -11.93 -5.32
N HIS A 218 8.24 -12.70 -6.39
CA HIS A 218 7.66 -12.33 -7.70
C HIS A 218 7.39 -13.58 -8.54
N PRO A 219 6.46 -14.47 -8.11
CA PRO A 219 6.16 -15.68 -8.88
C PRO A 219 5.64 -15.33 -10.28
N GLN A 220 5.88 -16.21 -11.27
CA GLN A 220 5.53 -15.96 -12.67
C GLN A 220 4.02 -15.70 -12.82
N GLU A 221 3.18 -16.43 -12.10
CA GLU A 221 1.72 -16.26 -12.15
C GLU A 221 1.29 -14.85 -11.73
N LEU A 222 1.99 -14.23 -10.79
CA LEU A 222 1.74 -12.84 -10.42
C LEU A 222 2.17 -11.87 -11.54
N LEU A 223 3.30 -12.13 -12.20
CA LEU A 223 3.73 -11.31 -13.33
C LEU A 223 2.73 -11.39 -14.49
N ASP A 224 2.23 -12.60 -14.77
CA ASP A 224 1.19 -12.85 -15.80
C ASP A 224 -0.11 -12.12 -15.43
N PHE A 225 -0.48 -12.12 -14.15
CA PHE A 225 -1.64 -11.35 -13.66
C PHE A 225 -1.44 -9.84 -13.84
N VAL A 226 -0.28 -9.29 -13.45
CA VAL A 226 0.06 -7.87 -13.65
C VAL A 226 0.01 -7.49 -15.12
N GLU A 227 0.52 -8.34 -16.02
CA GLU A 227 0.42 -8.11 -17.46
C GLU A 227 -1.03 -8.13 -17.95
N SER A 228 -1.87 -9.04 -17.42
CA SER A 228 -3.30 -9.08 -17.74
C SER A 228 -4.04 -7.82 -17.31
N LEU A 229 -3.73 -7.27 -16.13
CA LEU A 229 -4.24 -5.99 -15.64
C LEU A 229 -3.83 -4.85 -16.58
N HIS A 230 -2.55 -4.79 -16.94
CA HIS A 230 -2.03 -3.77 -17.86
C HIS A 230 -2.74 -3.77 -19.22
N ARG A 231 -2.98 -4.94 -19.79
CA ARG A 231 -3.72 -5.08 -21.08
C ARG A 231 -5.18 -4.60 -21.02
N ARG A 232 -5.75 -4.55 -19.82
CA ARG A 232 -7.12 -4.10 -19.57
C ARG A 232 -7.21 -2.68 -19.01
N ASP A 233 -6.09 -1.94 -19.03
CA ASP A 233 -5.97 -0.59 -18.47
C ASP A 233 -6.28 -0.52 -16.96
N VAL A 234 -6.11 -1.61 -16.21
CA VAL A 234 -6.17 -1.61 -14.74
C VAL A 234 -4.78 -1.30 -14.21
N VAL A 235 -4.67 -0.22 -13.44
CA VAL A 235 -3.39 0.29 -12.96
C VAL A 235 -2.94 -0.44 -11.70
N VAL A 236 -1.66 -0.78 -11.62
CA VAL A 236 -1.07 -1.39 -10.44
C VAL A 236 -0.32 -0.34 -9.60
N PHE A 237 -0.68 -0.24 -8.33
CA PHE A 237 0.13 0.38 -7.28
C PHE A 237 0.85 -0.72 -6.53
N ASN A 238 2.16 -0.59 -6.35
CA ASN A 238 2.94 -1.53 -5.58
C ASN A 238 3.26 -0.94 -4.20
N SER A 239 3.22 -1.74 -3.15
CA SER A 239 3.43 -1.29 -1.78
C SER A 239 4.14 -2.32 -0.92
N ALA A 240 4.63 -1.89 0.25
CA ALA A 240 5.32 -2.73 1.23
C ALA A 240 6.54 -3.51 0.66
N VAL A 241 7.19 -2.97 -0.38
CA VAL A 241 8.28 -3.60 -1.14
C VAL A 241 9.57 -3.80 -0.34
N PHE A 242 9.63 -3.26 0.87
CA PHE A 242 10.75 -3.43 1.80
C PHE A 242 10.51 -4.51 2.85
N HIS A 243 9.37 -5.24 2.80
CA HIS A 243 8.99 -6.25 3.80
C HIS A 243 9.11 -5.70 5.23
N ALA A 244 8.29 -4.68 5.57
CA ALA A 244 8.34 -3.94 6.84
C ALA A 244 9.72 -3.30 7.15
N GLY A 245 10.51 -3.03 6.11
CA GLY A 245 11.85 -2.44 6.23
C GLY A 245 13.00 -3.46 6.32
N TYR A 246 12.71 -4.76 6.36
CA TYR A 246 13.73 -5.80 6.48
C TYR A 246 14.76 -5.76 5.37
N MET A 247 14.31 -5.57 4.13
CA MET A 247 15.18 -5.52 2.94
C MET A 247 16.01 -4.24 2.83
N VAL A 248 15.88 -3.31 3.78
CA VAL A 248 16.66 -2.06 3.86
C VAL A 248 17.33 -1.87 5.22
N GLY A 249 17.48 -2.95 6.00
CA GLY A 249 18.21 -2.98 7.27
C GLY A 249 17.31 -2.89 8.52
N GLY A 250 16.00 -2.99 8.38
CA GLY A 250 15.06 -3.15 9.50
C GLY A 250 15.17 -4.52 10.17
N LYS A 251 14.50 -4.69 11.30
CA LYS A 251 14.53 -5.94 12.09
C LYS A 251 13.40 -6.90 11.73
N SER A 252 12.24 -6.37 11.37
CA SER A 252 11.03 -7.14 11.13
C SER A 252 10.82 -7.44 9.65
N PHE A 253 10.48 -8.67 9.32
CA PHE A 253 10.05 -9.14 8.01
C PHE A 253 8.54 -9.36 8.03
N ASP A 254 7.80 -8.69 7.15
CA ASP A 254 6.34 -8.79 7.05
C ASP A 254 5.66 -8.70 8.44
N TYR A 255 6.08 -7.68 9.25
CA TYR A 255 5.54 -7.30 10.56
C TYR A 255 5.90 -8.25 11.73
N ARG A 256 6.80 -9.22 11.56
CA ARG A 256 7.30 -10.07 12.63
C ARG A 256 8.83 -10.14 12.66
N GLU A 257 9.40 -10.45 13.79
CA GLU A 257 10.81 -10.83 13.87
C GLU A 257 11.01 -12.27 13.36
N LEU A 258 12.14 -12.53 12.71
CA LEU A 258 12.46 -13.86 12.23
C LEU A 258 12.94 -14.74 13.40
N ASP A 259 12.46 -15.98 13.43
CA ASP A 259 12.98 -17.03 14.29
C ASP A 259 14.03 -17.87 13.56
N LEU A 260 15.30 -17.58 13.79
CA LEU A 260 16.41 -18.27 13.12
C LEU A 260 16.55 -19.76 13.51
N SER A 261 15.73 -20.29 14.41
CA SER A 261 15.61 -21.73 14.62
C SER A 261 14.77 -22.41 13.53
N ASN A 262 13.89 -21.63 12.86
CA ASN A 262 13.07 -22.07 11.72
C ASN A 262 13.88 -22.04 10.40
N ALA A 263 13.72 -23.06 9.55
CA ALA A 263 14.43 -23.18 8.29
C ALA A 263 14.05 -22.07 7.28
N ASP A 264 12.75 -21.79 7.17
CA ASP A 264 12.21 -20.78 6.24
C ASP A 264 12.71 -19.37 6.62
N ASP A 265 12.75 -19.06 7.92
CA ASP A 265 13.23 -17.78 8.39
C ASP A 265 14.75 -17.62 8.22
N ARG A 266 15.51 -18.71 8.31
CA ARG A 266 16.95 -18.69 7.93
C ARG A 266 17.13 -18.41 6.45
N GLU A 267 16.31 -19.00 5.57
CA GLU A 267 16.38 -18.72 4.14
C GLU A 267 16.14 -17.25 3.82
N ILE A 268 15.17 -16.60 4.49
CA ILE A 268 14.92 -15.16 4.37
C ILE A 268 16.15 -14.35 4.81
N ALA A 269 16.76 -14.72 5.93
CA ALA A 269 17.96 -14.04 6.45
C ALA A 269 19.15 -14.21 5.50
N ASP A 270 19.42 -15.43 5.02
CA ASP A 270 20.48 -15.74 4.07
C ASP A 270 20.27 -15.01 2.73
N TYR A 271 19.03 -14.93 2.26
CA TYR A 271 18.71 -14.14 1.07
C TYR A 271 19.08 -12.67 1.26
N ARG A 272 18.68 -12.06 2.38
CA ARG A 272 18.99 -10.67 2.67
C ARG A 272 20.52 -10.43 2.70
N ASP A 273 21.27 -11.31 3.33
CA ASP A 273 22.73 -11.15 3.46
C ASP A 273 23.40 -11.21 2.07
N ARG A 274 23.00 -12.14 1.21
CA ARG A 274 23.46 -12.20 -0.19
C ARG A 274 23.04 -10.98 -1.01
N PHE A 275 21.81 -10.50 -0.82
CA PHE A 275 21.32 -9.29 -1.47
C PHE A 275 22.12 -8.05 -1.05
N PHE A 276 22.44 -7.92 0.24
CA PHE A 276 23.24 -6.81 0.74
C PHE A 276 24.68 -6.87 0.23
N ALA A 277 25.28 -8.05 0.17
CA ALA A 277 26.61 -8.24 -0.41
C ALA A 277 26.66 -7.82 -1.89
N LEU A 278 25.64 -8.16 -2.67
CA LEU A 278 25.52 -7.71 -4.07
C LEU A 278 25.38 -6.18 -4.14
N CYS A 279 24.54 -5.59 -3.30
CA CYS A 279 24.35 -4.14 -3.24
C CYS A 279 25.68 -3.41 -2.90
N GLU A 280 26.41 -3.90 -1.93
CA GLU A 280 27.72 -3.34 -1.53
C GLU A 280 28.73 -3.43 -2.68
N LYS A 281 28.85 -4.60 -3.32
CA LYS A 281 29.75 -4.84 -4.46
C LYS A 281 29.54 -3.84 -5.59
N HIS A 282 28.29 -3.48 -5.88
CA HIS A 282 27.93 -2.55 -6.94
C HIS A 282 27.76 -1.10 -6.47
N SER A 283 28.03 -0.80 -5.19
CA SER A 283 27.78 0.53 -4.58
C SER A 283 26.33 1.01 -4.73
N VAL A 284 25.38 0.08 -4.66
CA VAL A 284 23.94 0.29 -4.75
C VAL A 284 23.33 0.28 -3.35
N LYS A 285 22.42 1.20 -3.06
CA LYS A 285 21.64 1.11 -1.81
C LYS A 285 20.52 0.07 -1.98
N PRO A 286 20.26 -0.83 -1.01
CA PRO A 286 19.18 -1.82 -1.10
C PRO A 286 17.82 -1.22 -1.48
N ALA A 287 17.48 -0.04 -0.94
CA ALA A 287 16.23 0.65 -1.28
C ALA A 287 16.12 1.02 -2.76
N GLN A 288 17.23 1.34 -3.44
CA GLN A 288 17.21 1.63 -4.88
C GLN A 288 16.84 0.38 -5.69
N ALA A 289 17.43 -0.76 -5.35
CA ALA A 289 17.14 -2.02 -6.03
C ALA A 289 15.68 -2.47 -5.78
N CYS A 290 15.21 -2.41 -4.54
CA CYS A 290 13.82 -2.76 -4.22
C CYS A 290 12.82 -1.89 -4.99
N VAL A 291 13.03 -0.58 -5.06
CA VAL A 291 12.12 0.35 -5.72
C VAL A 291 12.17 0.21 -7.24
N GLU A 292 13.36 0.11 -7.85
CA GLU A 292 13.45 -0.08 -9.30
C GLU A 292 12.83 -1.40 -9.73
N PHE A 293 13.09 -2.50 -8.99
CA PHE A 293 12.44 -3.77 -9.24
C PHE A 293 10.91 -3.63 -9.19
N ALA A 294 10.40 -3.06 -8.10
CA ALA A 294 8.98 -2.92 -7.85
C ALA A 294 8.22 -2.10 -8.91
N LEU A 295 8.92 -1.20 -9.59
CA LEU A 295 8.39 -0.32 -10.64
C LEU A 295 8.69 -0.81 -12.06
N SER A 296 9.36 -1.95 -12.21
CA SER A 296 9.83 -2.41 -13.52
C SER A 296 8.78 -3.11 -14.38
N PRO A 297 7.77 -3.86 -13.84
CA PRO A 297 6.78 -4.49 -14.69
C PRO A 297 5.87 -3.47 -15.37
N PRO A 298 5.52 -3.68 -16.66
CA PRO A 298 4.50 -2.88 -17.33
C PRO A 298 3.19 -2.86 -16.54
N GLY A 299 2.52 -1.69 -16.49
CA GLY A 299 1.27 -1.51 -15.73
C GLY A 299 1.46 -1.09 -14.27
N VAL A 300 2.66 -1.24 -13.70
CA VAL A 300 2.96 -0.67 -12.38
C VAL A 300 3.22 0.83 -12.53
N ALA A 301 2.22 1.63 -12.19
CA ALA A 301 2.27 3.07 -12.31
C ALA A 301 3.02 3.73 -11.16
N SER A 302 2.80 3.27 -9.95
CA SER A 302 3.26 3.94 -8.74
C SER A 302 3.70 2.96 -7.67
N ILE A 303 4.53 3.46 -6.77
CA ILE A 303 4.91 2.77 -5.54
C ILE A 303 4.43 3.58 -4.33
N ALA A 304 3.77 2.91 -3.38
CA ALA A 304 3.39 3.53 -2.11
C ALA A 304 4.53 3.40 -1.11
N LEU A 305 5.08 4.53 -0.70
CA LEU A 305 6.18 4.60 0.27
C LEU A 305 5.76 5.40 1.50
N SER A 306 5.98 4.84 2.68
CA SER A 306 5.76 5.47 3.97
C SER A 306 7.09 5.81 4.63
N SER A 307 7.10 6.82 5.51
CA SER A 307 8.27 7.18 6.31
C SER A 307 7.85 7.70 7.69
N SER A 308 8.58 7.30 8.72
CA SER A 308 8.51 7.91 10.06
C SER A 308 9.50 9.08 10.23
N LYS A 309 10.26 9.42 9.18
CA LYS A 309 11.30 10.44 9.19
C LYS A 309 11.07 11.44 8.06
N PRO A 310 10.84 12.73 8.36
CA PRO A 310 10.58 13.76 7.35
C PRO A 310 11.65 13.82 6.26
N GLU A 311 12.92 13.77 6.64
CA GLU A 311 14.07 13.85 5.74
C GLU A 311 14.16 12.69 4.71
N ARG A 312 13.39 11.61 4.93
CA ARG A 312 13.33 10.49 3.99
C ARG A 312 12.29 10.67 2.90
N VAL A 313 11.33 11.57 3.05
CA VAL A 313 10.23 11.75 2.08
C VAL A 313 10.78 12.09 0.70
N THR A 314 11.58 13.17 0.60
CA THR A 314 12.20 13.57 -0.67
C THR A 314 13.13 12.49 -1.22
N SER A 315 13.94 11.85 -0.35
CA SER A 315 14.83 10.77 -0.80
C SER A 315 14.06 9.55 -1.34
N ASN A 316 12.90 9.21 -0.76
CA ASN A 316 12.02 8.16 -1.26
C ASN A 316 11.48 8.48 -2.66
N VAL A 317 11.12 9.73 -2.91
CA VAL A 317 10.71 10.17 -4.27
C VAL A 317 11.85 10.03 -5.28
N LEU A 318 13.07 10.34 -4.89
CA LEU A 318 14.25 10.17 -5.76
C LEU A 318 14.52 8.70 -6.10
N LEU A 319 14.22 7.75 -5.20
CA LEU A 319 14.37 6.31 -5.47
C LEU A 319 13.58 5.87 -6.71
N ALA A 320 12.37 6.38 -6.90
CA ALA A 320 11.51 6.02 -8.03
C ALA A 320 12.04 6.47 -9.41
N ASN A 321 13.05 7.34 -9.43
CA ASN A 321 13.72 7.80 -10.64
C ASN A 321 15.12 7.19 -10.81
N THR A 322 15.56 6.36 -9.88
CA THR A 322 16.88 5.71 -9.95
C THR A 322 16.85 4.60 -11.00
N LYS A 323 17.95 4.52 -11.76
CA LYS A 323 18.25 3.42 -12.67
C LYS A 323 19.57 2.80 -12.26
N LEU A 324 19.58 1.51 -12.03
CA LEU A 324 20.78 0.76 -11.67
C LEU A 324 21.48 0.23 -12.93
N PRO A 325 22.79 -0.02 -12.84
CA PRO A 325 23.53 -0.62 -13.94
C PRO A 325 22.98 -2.01 -14.31
N GLU A 326 22.91 -2.33 -15.60
CA GLU A 326 22.51 -3.68 -16.07
C GLU A 326 23.36 -4.80 -15.46
N ALA A 327 24.63 -4.54 -15.18
CA ALA A 327 25.52 -5.48 -14.53
C ALA A 327 25.03 -5.92 -13.14
N PHE A 328 24.36 -5.02 -12.38
CA PHE A 328 23.76 -5.36 -11.10
C PHE A 328 22.65 -6.40 -11.28
N TRP A 329 21.73 -6.16 -12.21
CA TRP A 329 20.59 -7.04 -12.46
C TRP A 329 21.00 -8.38 -13.04
N ARG A 330 22.00 -8.40 -13.92
CA ARG A 330 22.55 -9.63 -14.48
C ARG A 330 23.14 -10.52 -13.36
N GLU A 331 23.94 -9.93 -12.48
CA GLU A 331 24.50 -10.65 -11.34
C GLU A 331 23.44 -11.08 -10.34
N ALA A 332 22.39 -10.27 -10.10
CA ALA A 332 21.26 -10.66 -9.27
C ALA A 332 20.57 -11.94 -9.80
N LYS A 333 20.43 -12.09 -11.13
CA LYS A 333 19.91 -13.30 -11.78
C LYS A 333 20.87 -14.49 -11.62
N GLU A 334 22.17 -14.28 -11.82
CA GLU A 334 23.22 -15.32 -11.68
C GLU A 334 23.26 -15.87 -10.23
N LEU A 335 23.09 -15.00 -9.24
CA LEU A 335 23.06 -15.36 -7.83
C LEU A 335 21.71 -15.92 -7.35
N ASN A 336 20.70 -16.04 -8.22
CA ASN A 336 19.32 -16.42 -7.89
C ASN A 336 18.71 -15.52 -6.80
N LEU A 337 18.98 -14.22 -6.83
CA LEU A 337 18.33 -13.20 -6.01
C LEU A 337 17.05 -12.68 -6.69
N MET A 338 16.86 -13.00 -7.94
CA MET A 338 15.62 -12.82 -8.70
C MET A 338 15.50 -13.92 -9.76
N ALA A 339 14.32 -14.07 -10.36
CA ALA A 339 14.10 -15.03 -11.41
C ALA A 339 15.06 -14.79 -12.60
N ARG A 340 15.70 -15.86 -13.09
CA ARG A 340 16.71 -15.76 -14.17
C ARG A 340 16.14 -15.23 -15.48
N ASP A 341 14.91 -15.56 -15.74
CA ASP A 341 14.12 -15.19 -16.92
C ASP A 341 13.27 -13.92 -16.72
N TYR A 342 13.45 -13.21 -15.60
CA TYR A 342 12.73 -11.96 -15.36
C TYR A 342 12.96 -10.95 -16.50
N PRO A 343 11.90 -10.53 -17.24
CA PRO A 343 12.09 -9.89 -18.54
C PRO A 343 12.29 -8.38 -18.49
N PHE A 344 12.04 -7.73 -17.33
CA PHE A 344 11.94 -6.26 -17.25
C PHE A 344 13.22 -5.56 -16.78
N LEU A 345 14.23 -6.31 -16.33
CA LEU A 345 15.51 -5.78 -15.84
C LEU A 345 16.67 -6.69 -16.26
N GLY A 346 17.78 -6.11 -16.70
CA GLY A 346 19.08 -6.78 -17.01
C GLY A 346 19.21 -7.31 -18.40
#